data_502d90b144e7a4a1edb93bdceffdfd53
#
_entry.id   502d90b144e7a4a1edb93bdceffdfd53
#
_cell.length_a   1.000
_cell.length_b   1.000
_cell.length_c   1.000
_cell.angle_alpha   90.00
_cell.angle_beta   90.00
_cell.angle_gamma   90.00
#
_symmetry.space_group_name_H-M   'P 1'
#
loop_
_entity.id
_entity.type
_entity.pdbx_description
1 polymer ?
#
loop_
_entity_poly.entity_id
_entity_poly.type
_entity_poly.pdbx_seq_one_letter_code
_entity_poly.pdbx_strand_id
1 'polypeptide(L)'
;MLDQRTSAFLEDFLAQPGGDPERLDRFLLHGPYRGRRGGKPRLKLAFHDFWPEFDKGTNFFIEILSSRFDLSVVEDDSDLAIVSVFGGRHREARSRRTLFFTGENVRPPLDGFDMAVSFDRIDDPRHYRLPLYVMHAYEHMREGAVPHFCSPVLPPAPPTRAAFAERGFCAFLYKNPNGERRNRFFPALDGRRRVDSVGWHLNNTGSVVRMGWLSKIRVFERYRFAFAFENASHPGYLTEKILDVFQAGAVPLYWGDPDVEREVAAGSFIDVSRFASDEEAVEHILAVDDDYDAYCAHRAVAPFLGTEEFHFDAYRLADWIESRL
;
A
#
# COMPACT_ATOMS: atom_id res chain seq x y z
N MET A 1 3.15 -12.16 -26.68
CA MET A 1 3.38 -10.76 -27.08
C MET A 1 2.87 -9.91 -25.94
N LEU A 2 3.70 -9.00 -25.44
CA LEU A 2 3.29 -8.01 -24.43
C LEU A 2 2.22 -7.13 -25.08
N ASP A 3 1.23 -6.70 -24.33
CA ASP A 3 0.28 -5.72 -24.84
C ASP A 3 0.97 -4.37 -25.09
N GLN A 4 0.35 -3.55 -25.91
CA GLN A 4 0.93 -2.30 -26.38
C GLN A 4 1.23 -1.29 -25.25
N ARG A 5 0.50 -1.38 -24.09
CA ARG A 5 0.70 -0.53 -22.92
C ARG A 5 1.89 -0.99 -22.10
N THR A 6 2.04 -2.31 -21.91
CA THR A 6 3.18 -2.92 -21.24
C THR A 6 4.47 -2.64 -22.04
N SER A 7 4.44 -2.72 -23.37
CA SER A 7 5.60 -2.39 -24.22
C SER A 7 5.99 -0.91 -24.11
N ALA A 8 5.05 0.02 -24.16
CA ALA A 8 5.32 1.45 -24.01
C ALA A 8 5.88 1.80 -22.61
N PHE A 9 5.37 1.15 -21.55
CA PHE A 9 5.91 1.28 -20.19
C PHE A 9 7.35 0.80 -20.10
N LEU A 10 7.67 -0.32 -20.73
CA LEU A 10 9.01 -0.90 -20.75
C LEU A 10 10.01 0.01 -21.46
N GLU A 11 9.61 0.57 -22.60
CA GLU A 11 10.42 1.52 -23.37
C GLU A 11 10.68 2.80 -22.56
N ASP A 12 9.67 3.33 -21.87
CA ASP A 12 9.79 4.53 -21.03
C ASP A 12 10.64 4.26 -19.77
N PHE A 13 10.48 3.10 -19.14
CA PHE A 13 11.31 2.68 -17.99
C PHE A 13 12.78 2.51 -18.36
N LEU A 14 13.08 1.87 -19.50
CA LEU A 14 14.45 1.65 -19.97
C LEU A 14 15.11 2.94 -20.49
N ALA A 15 14.31 3.91 -20.92
CA ALA A 15 14.80 5.22 -21.37
C ALA A 15 15.19 6.15 -20.19
N GLN A 16 14.81 5.83 -18.95
CA GLN A 16 15.14 6.65 -17.79
C GLN A 16 16.59 6.40 -17.32
N PRO A 17 17.31 7.45 -16.86
CA PRO A 17 18.64 7.27 -16.28
C PRO A 17 18.56 6.35 -15.03
N GLY A 18 19.17 5.18 -15.10
CA GLY A 18 19.16 4.17 -14.04
C GLY A 18 18.11 3.05 -14.19
N GLY A 19 17.43 2.98 -15.31
CA GLY A 19 16.62 1.82 -15.69
C GLY A 19 17.50 0.57 -15.75
N ASP A 20 17.32 -0.37 -14.80
CA ASP A 20 18.10 -1.59 -14.71
C ASP A 20 17.36 -2.73 -15.43
N PRO A 21 17.90 -3.24 -16.58
CA PRO A 21 17.29 -4.34 -17.32
C PRO A 21 17.11 -5.62 -16.48
N GLU A 22 18.04 -5.93 -15.55
CA GLU A 22 17.93 -7.13 -14.72
C GLU A 22 16.79 -7.02 -13.67
N ARG A 23 16.49 -5.81 -13.21
CA ARG A 23 15.34 -5.54 -12.34
C ARG A 23 14.01 -5.65 -13.08
N LEU A 24 14.00 -5.18 -14.30
CA LEU A 24 12.86 -5.32 -15.18
C LEU A 24 12.60 -6.79 -15.51
N ASP A 25 13.64 -7.56 -15.82
CA ASP A 25 13.54 -8.99 -16.05
C ASP A 25 13.03 -9.74 -14.80
N ARG A 26 13.43 -9.34 -13.60
CA ARG A 26 12.88 -9.92 -12.35
C ARG A 26 11.39 -9.61 -12.19
N PHE A 27 10.96 -8.40 -12.48
CA PHE A 27 9.56 -8.01 -12.45
C PHE A 27 8.73 -8.76 -13.52
N LEU A 28 9.28 -8.89 -14.74
CA LEU A 28 8.64 -9.59 -15.85
C LEU A 28 8.71 -11.12 -15.73
N LEU A 29 9.80 -11.67 -15.20
CA LEU A 29 10.00 -13.12 -15.03
C LEU A 29 9.10 -13.73 -13.97
N HIS A 30 8.64 -12.96 -12.99
CA HIS A 30 7.71 -13.39 -11.95
C HIS A 30 6.25 -13.05 -12.29
N GLY A 31 6.00 -12.29 -13.35
CA GLY A 31 4.68 -11.94 -13.84
C GLY A 31 3.89 -13.10 -14.46
N PRO A 32 2.65 -12.87 -14.92
CA PRO A 32 1.69 -13.88 -15.36
C PRO A 32 2.13 -14.74 -16.55
N TYR A 33 3.27 -14.48 -17.15
CA TYR A 33 3.73 -15.07 -18.41
C TYR A 33 4.56 -16.37 -18.27
N ARG A 34 4.77 -16.92 -17.08
CA ARG A 34 5.25 -18.30 -16.98
C ARG A 34 4.13 -19.29 -17.35
N GLY A 35 3.75 -19.27 -18.64
CA GLY A 35 2.86 -20.28 -19.20
C GLY A 35 3.45 -21.67 -19.01
N ARG A 36 2.88 -22.50 -18.12
CA ARG A 36 3.13 -23.94 -18.15
C ARG A 36 2.69 -24.49 -19.52
N ARG A 37 3.56 -25.27 -20.16
CA ARG A 37 3.14 -26.11 -21.30
C ARG A 37 2.16 -27.18 -20.74
N GLY A 38 0.88 -26.90 -20.81
CA GLY A 38 -0.21 -27.67 -20.27
C GLY A 38 -1.27 -26.75 -19.67
N GLY A 39 -2.55 -27.10 -19.72
CA GLY A 39 -3.61 -26.31 -19.12
C GLY A 39 -3.37 -26.05 -17.63
N LYS A 40 -3.82 -24.91 -17.11
CA LYS A 40 -3.76 -24.61 -15.68
C LYS A 40 -4.59 -25.63 -14.90
N PRO A 41 -4.13 -26.06 -13.71
CA PRO A 41 -4.95 -26.91 -12.85
C PRO A 41 -6.20 -26.12 -12.40
N ARG A 42 -7.31 -26.84 -12.21
CA ARG A 42 -8.54 -26.24 -11.68
C ARG A 42 -8.43 -26.04 -10.18
N LEU A 43 -9.00 -24.92 -9.68
CA LEU A 43 -9.09 -24.62 -8.26
C LEU A 43 -10.46 -24.01 -7.94
N LYS A 44 -11.20 -24.65 -7.05
CA LYS A 44 -12.41 -24.10 -6.45
C LYS A 44 -12.02 -23.20 -5.29
N LEU A 45 -12.33 -21.92 -5.40
CA LEU A 45 -11.97 -20.88 -4.44
C LEU A 45 -13.23 -20.34 -3.76
N ALA A 46 -13.21 -20.24 -2.43
CA ALA A 46 -14.25 -19.59 -1.65
C ALA A 46 -13.71 -18.38 -0.90
N PHE A 47 -14.56 -17.39 -0.66
CA PHE A 47 -14.26 -16.22 0.16
C PHE A 47 -15.30 -16.10 1.26
N HIS A 48 -14.82 -16.10 2.53
CA HIS A 48 -15.67 -16.00 3.71
C HIS A 48 -15.25 -14.85 4.59
N ASP A 49 -16.21 -14.25 5.27
CA ASP A 49 -16.00 -13.27 6.33
C ASP A 49 -15.23 -12.01 5.89
N PHE A 50 -15.36 -11.65 4.62
CA PHE A 50 -14.93 -10.35 4.09
C PHE A 50 -15.97 -9.27 4.39
N TRP A 51 -15.64 -8.01 4.14
CA TRP A 51 -16.58 -6.89 4.29
C TRP A 51 -17.74 -6.98 3.28
N PRO A 52 -18.89 -6.33 3.55
CA PRO A 52 -20.10 -6.52 2.75
C PRO A 52 -19.98 -6.23 1.25
N GLU A 53 -19.16 -5.26 0.87
CA GLU A 53 -18.98 -4.84 -0.53
C GLU A 53 -17.82 -5.57 -1.23
N PHE A 54 -17.27 -6.62 -0.63
CA PHE A 54 -16.18 -7.39 -1.24
C PHE A 54 -16.64 -8.15 -2.47
N ASP A 55 -16.05 -7.84 -3.62
CA ASP A 55 -16.32 -8.55 -4.86
C ASP A 55 -15.52 -9.86 -4.93
N LYS A 56 -16.21 -10.98 -4.76
CA LYS A 56 -15.60 -12.32 -4.82
C LYS A 56 -15.10 -12.69 -6.22
N GLY A 57 -15.62 -12.07 -7.28
CA GLY A 57 -15.25 -12.34 -8.68
C GLY A 57 -14.06 -11.51 -9.16
N THR A 58 -13.83 -10.34 -8.54
CA THR A 58 -12.81 -9.39 -8.98
C THR A 58 -12.08 -8.82 -7.75
N ASN A 59 -10.92 -9.42 -7.41
CA ASN A 59 -10.12 -8.98 -6.28
C ASN A 59 -8.66 -9.41 -6.46
N PHE A 60 -7.81 -8.93 -5.58
CA PHE A 60 -6.38 -9.22 -5.57
C PHE A 60 -6.05 -10.72 -5.65
N PHE A 61 -6.75 -11.58 -4.89
CA PHE A 61 -6.48 -13.01 -4.88
C PHE A 61 -6.90 -13.70 -6.19
N ILE A 62 -8.07 -13.34 -6.74
CA ILE A 62 -8.50 -13.82 -8.06
C ILE A 62 -7.43 -13.51 -9.10
N GLU A 63 -6.90 -12.31 -9.06
CA GLU A 63 -5.94 -11.88 -10.07
C GLU A 63 -4.61 -12.64 -9.96
N ILE A 64 -4.01 -12.70 -8.79
CA ILE A 64 -2.72 -13.40 -8.63
C ILE A 64 -2.85 -14.91 -8.84
N LEU A 65 -3.92 -15.54 -8.32
CA LEU A 65 -4.14 -16.98 -8.44
C LEU A 65 -4.55 -17.41 -9.84
N SER A 66 -5.26 -16.56 -10.61
CA SER A 66 -5.58 -16.86 -12.01
C SER A 66 -4.34 -16.99 -12.89
N SER A 67 -3.19 -16.47 -12.45
CA SER A 67 -1.91 -16.72 -13.11
C SER A 67 -1.45 -18.18 -13.03
N ARG A 68 -1.88 -18.94 -12.01
CA ARG A 68 -1.48 -20.33 -11.72
C ARG A 68 -2.60 -21.35 -11.97
N PHE A 69 -3.86 -20.96 -11.79
CA PHE A 69 -5.04 -21.84 -11.79
C PHE A 69 -6.12 -21.39 -12.76
N ASP A 70 -6.93 -22.35 -13.19
CA ASP A 70 -8.25 -22.12 -13.77
C ASP A 70 -9.26 -22.06 -12.61
N LEU A 71 -9.65 -20.82 -12.23
CA LEU A 71 -10.41 -20.57 -11.01
C LEU A 71 -11.92 -20.73 -11.21
N SER A 72 -12.59 -21.32 -10.24
CA SER A 72 -14.04 -21.24 -10.08
C SER A 72 -14.39 -20.80 -8.66
N VAL A 73 -15.10 -19.67 -8.53
CA VAL A 73 -15.57 -19.17 -7.24
C VAL A 73 -16.81 -19.93 -6.82
N VAL A 74 -16.79 -20.51 -5.62
CA VAL A 74 -17.88 -21.30 -5.02
C VAL A 74 -18.22 -20.78 -3.63
N GLU A 75 -19.40 -21.11 -3.12
CA GLU A 75 -19.81 -20.73 -1.77
C GLU A 75 -19.46 -21.78 -0.71
N ASP A 76 -19.33 -23.05 -1.09
CA ASP A 76 -19.05 -24.19 -0.22
C ASP A 76 -18.30 -25.27 -1.01
N ASP A 77 -17.72 -26.25 -0.32
CA ASP A 77 -17.02 -27.38 -0.91
C ASP A 77 -15.86 -26.96 -1.82
N SER A 78 -15.05 -26.04 -1.31
CA SER A 78 -13.91 -25.45 -1.99
C SER A 78 -12.60 -26.22 -1.78
N ASP A 79 -11.68 -26.11 -2.73
CA ASP A 79 -10.31 -26.59 -2.56
C ASP A 79 -9.51 -25.66 -1.63
N LEU A 80 -9.78 -24.34 -1.72
CA LEU A 80 -9.21 -23.31 -0.87
C LEU A 80 -10.29 -22.32 -0.45
N ALA A 81 -10.45 -22.08 0.84
CA ALA A 81 -11.21 -20.95 1.38
C ALA A 81 -10.28 -19.87 1.90
N ILE A 82 -10.42 -18.64 1.40
CA ILE A 82 -9.77 -17.45 1.93
C ILE A 82 -10.75 -16.77 2.89
N VAL A 83 -10.32 -16.60 4.13
CA VAL A 83 -11.17 -16.17 5.25
C VAL A 83 -10.62 -14.89 5.86
N SER A 84 -11.47 -13.87 5.98
CA SER A 84 -11.13 -12.61 6.62
C SER A 84 -11.72 -12.49 8.03
N VAL A 85 -11.85 -11.26 8.55
CA VAL A 85 -12.13 -10.99 9.98
C VAL A 85 -13.53 -10.45 10.26
N PHE A 86 -14.40 -10.33 9.24
CA PHE A 86 -15.69 -9.63 9.38
C PHE A 86 -16.88 -10.55 9.65
N GLY A 87 -16.64 -11.79 10.09
CA GLY A 87 -17.70 -12.74 10.39
C GLY A 87 -17.27 -14.04 11.03
N GLY A 88 -18.04 -15.10 10.84
CA GLY A 88 -17.77 -16.44 11.39
C GLY A 88 -18.32 -17.55 10.50
N ARG A 89 -18.76 -17.25 9.27
CA ARG A 89 -19.36 -18.19 8.33
C ARG A 89 -18.42 -19.31 7.90
N HIS A 90 -17.10 -19.04 7.89
CA HIS A 90 -16.09 -20.05 7.57
C HIS A 90 -16.16 -21.30 8.45
N ARG A 91 -16.73 -21.21 9.69
CA ARG A 91 -16.86 -22.35 10.61
C ARG A 91 -17.90 -23.38 10.16
N GLU A 92 -18.81 -22.97 9.28
CA GLU A 92 -19.90 -23.80 8.75
C GLU A 92 -19.59 -24.29 7.33
N ALA A 93 -18.68 -23.59 6.63
CA ALA A 93 -18.30 -23.91 5.26
C ALA A 93 -17.29 -25.06 5.21
N ARG A 94 -17.42 -25.89 4.19
CA ARG A 94 -16.47 -26.99 3.92
C ARG A 94 -15.41 -26.53 2.95
N SER A 95 -14.14 -26.74 3.33
CA SER A 95 -13.01 -26.50 2.46
C SER A 95 -11.91 -27.52 2.72
N ARG A 96 -11.18 -27.86 1.67
CA ARG A 96 -10.01 -28.75 1.80
C ARG A 96 -8.84 -28.06 2.50
N ARG A 97 -8.67 -26.76 2.22
CA ARG A 97 -7.63 -25.91 2.81
C ARG A 97 -8.23 -24.56 3.17
N THR A 98 -7.70 -23.97 4.24
CA THR A 98 -8.11 -22.64 4.72
C THR A 98 -6.92 -21.71 4.78
N LEU A 99 -7.11 -20.48 4.32
CA LEU A 99 -6.13 -19.40 4.37
C LEU A 99 -6.75 -18.21 5.07
N PHE A 100 -6.19 -17.83 6.21
CA PHE A 100 -6.54 -16.58 6.88
C PHE A 100 -5.91 -15.38 6.17
N PHE A 101 -6.68 -14.32 5.97
CA PHE A 101 -6.20 -13.04 5.44
C PHE A 101 -6.83 -11.87 6.19
N THR A 102 -6.03 -10.85 6.48
CA THR A 102 -6.56 -9.59 6.99
C THR A 102 -5.82 -8.37 6.43
N GLY A 103 -6.59 -7.36 6.07
CA GLY A 103 -6.14 -5.99 5.84
C GLY A 103 -6.28 -5.09 7.08
N GLU A 104 -6.86 -5.63 8.16
CA GLU A 104 -7.08 -4.92 9.41
C GLU A 104 -5.97 -5.23 10.43
N ASN A 105 -5.82 -4.38 11.45
CA ASN A 105 -4.83 -4.59 12.52
C ASN A 105 -5.23 -5.72 13.47
N VAL A 106 -5.40 -6.93 12.93
CA VAL A 106 -5.77 -8.17 13.63
C VAL A 106 -4.68 -9.22 13.44
N ARG A 107 -4.32 -9.92 14.51
CA ARG A 107 -3.30 -10.98 14.48
C ARG A 107 -3.84 -12.26 13.90
N PRO A 108 -3.08 -12.97 13.02
CA PRO A 108 -3.51 -14.22 12.42
C PRO A 108 -3.62 -15.33 13.47
N PRO A 109 -4.79 -16.02 13.58
CA PRO A 109 -4.97 -17.15 14.49
C PRO A 109 -4.44 -18.44 13.81
N LEU A 110 -3.12 -18.64 13.85
CA LEU A 110 -2.46 -19.75 13.15
C LEU A 110 -2.97 -21.16 13.55
N ASP A 111 -3.50 -21.33 14.77
CA ASP A 111 -3.99 -22.63 15.22
C ASP A 111 -5.34 -23.05 14.60
N GLY A 112 -6.01 -22.13 13.89
CA GLY A 112 -7.31 -22.39 13.27
C GLY A 112 -7.27 -22.51 11.75
N PHE A 113 -6.10 -22.31 11.12
CA PHE A 113 -5.97 -22.25 9.67
C PHE A 113 -4.75 -23.02 9.18
N ASP A 114 -4.85 -23.58 7.95
CA ASP A 114 -3.73 -24.25 7.30
C ASP A 114 -2.64 -23.24 6.88
N MET A 115 -3.04 -22.04 6.51
CA MET A 115 -2.20 -20.95 6.05
C MET A 115 -2.69 -19.61 6.59
N ALA A 116 -1.79 -18.64 6.70
CA ALA A 116 -2.12 -17.26 7.03
C ALA A 116 -1.32 -16.27 6.19
N VAL A 117 -1.99 -15.22 5.76
CA VAL A 117 -1.38 -14.07 5.06
C VAL A 117 -1.71 -12.82 5.85
N SER A 118 -0.71 -12.13 6.33
CA SER A 118 -0.85 -10.84 7.02
C SER A 118 0.39 -9.99 6.87
N PHE A 119 0.33 -8.75 7.32
CA PHE A 119 1.49 -7.84 7.33
C PHE A 119 2.47 -8.13 8.48
N ASP A 120 2.12 -9.01 9.42
CA ASP A 120 2.94 -9.32 10.59
C ASP A 120 4.27 -9.98 10.20
N ARG A 121 5.30 -9.79 11.03
CA ARG A 121 6.59 -10.47 10.92
C ARG A 121 6.56 -11.71 11.81
N ILE A 122 6.04 -12.82 11.29
CA ILE A 122 5.89 -14.11 12.00
C ILE A 122 6.79 -15.14 11.34
N ASP A 123 7.65 -15.78 12.13
CA ASP A 123 8.49 -16.89 11.70
C ASP A 123 7.74 -18.22 11.90
N ASP A 124 6.82 -18.51 10.99
CA ASP A 124 6.05 -19.76 10.91
C ASP A 124 5.90 -20.15 9.43
N PRO A 125 6.22 -21.38 9.02
CA PRO A 125 6.13 -21.82 7.62
C PRO A 125 4.71 -21.76 7.05
N ARG A 126 3.67 -21.67 7.89
CA ARG A 126 2.27 -21.49 7.50
C ARG A 126 1.91 -20.02 7.25
N HIS A 127 2.80 -19.09 7.61
CA HIS A 127 2.56 -17.66 7.44
C HIS A 127 3.32 -17.10 6.25
N TYR A 128 2.65 -16.26 5.47
CA TYR A 128 3.26 -15.42 4.44
C TYR A 128 3.06 -13.96 4.79
N ARG A 129 4.17 -13.23 4.89
CA ARG A 129 4.11 -11.79 5.11
C ARG A 129 3.74 -11.07 3.82
N LEU A 130 2.59 -10.39 3.81
CA LEU A 130 2.16 -9.50 2.74
C LEU A 130 1.99 -8.08 3.30
N PRO A 131 2.94 -7.18 3.09
CA PRO A 131 2.75 -5.78 3.43
C PRO A 131 1.55 -5.20 2.67
N LEU A 132 0.67 -4.48 3.37
CA LEU A 132 -0.60 -4.03 2.77
C LEU A 132 -0.37 -3.03 1.63
N TYR A 133 0.68 -2.22 1.69
CA TYR A 133 1.03 -1.32 0.60
C TYR A 133 1.38 -2.08 -0.70
N VAL A 134 1.89 -3.31 -0.63
CA VAL A 134 2.17 -4.15 -1.81
C VAL A 134 0.87 -4.52 -2.53
N MET A 135 -0.15 -4.92 -1.78
CA MET A 135 -1.47 -5.22 -2.33
C MET A 135 -2.09 -4.01 -3.03
N HIS A 136 -2.05 -2.84 -2.37
CA HIS A 136 -2.58 -1.61 -2.94
C HIS A 136 -1.78 -1.10 -4.14
N ALA A 137 -0.45 -1.20 -4.10
CA ALA A 137 0.39 -0.85 -5.25
C ALA A 137 0.03 -1.71 -6.48
N TYR A 138 -0.23 -2.99 -6.25
CA TYR A 138 -0.65 -3.91 -7.30
C TYR A 138 -2.02 -3.52 -7.91
N GLU A 139 -2.99 -3.16 -7.08
CA GLU A 139 -4.29 -2.65 -7.53
C GLU A 139 -4.14 -1.37 -8.38
N HIS A 140 -3.28 -0.45 -7.97
CA HIS A 140 -2.98 0.77 -8.73
C HIS A 140 -2.37 0.46 -10.10
N MET A 141 -1.44 -0.50 -10.18
CA MET A 141 -0.84 -0.92 -11.47
C MET A 141 -1.88 -1.53 -12.41
N ARG A 142 -2.78 -2.34 -11.89
CA ARG A 142 -3.86 -2.95 -12.66
C ARG A 142 -4.75 -1.90 -13.33
N GLU A 143 -5.05 -0.80 -12.65
CA GLU A 143 -5.88 0.29 -13.17
C GLU A 143 -5.14 1.22 -14.14
N GLY A 144 -3.89 0.88 -14.51
CA GLY A 144 -3.09 1.60 -15.50
C GLY A 144 -2.36 2.81 -14.94
N ALA A 145 -2.37 2.98 -13.61
CA ALA A 145 -1.42 3.87 -12.97
C ALA A 145 -0.11 3.09 -12.81
N VAL A 146 0.92 3.54 -13.49
CA VAL A 146 2.28 3.13 -13.16
C VAL A 146 2.73 4.02 -12.01
N PRO A 147 2.79 3.49 -10.79
CA PRO A 147 3.25 4.29 -9.69
C PRO A 147 4.71 4.65 -9.92
N HIS A 148 5.07 5.92 -9.82
CA HIS A 148 6.47 6.37 -9.85
C HIS A 148 7.34 5.68 -8.80
N PHE A 149 6.72 5.05 -7.80
CA PHE A 149 7.39 4.30 -6.75
C PHE A 149 7.63 2.81 -7.07
N CYS A 150 7.11 2.27 -8.16
CA CYS A 150 7.48 0.93 -8.63
C CYS A 150 8.92 0.86 -9.10
N SER A 151 9.57 2.02 -9.28
CA SER A 151 11.02 2.12 -9.32
C SER A 151 11.52 2.52 -7.92
N PRO A 152 11.91 1.58 -7.05
CA PRO A 152 12.48 1.91 -5.74
C PRO A 152 13.82 2.66 -5.85
N VAL A 153 14.28 2.94 -7.05
CA VAL A 153 15.62 3.42 -7.38
C VAL A 153 15.66 4.90 -7.71
N LEU A 154 14.56 5.47 -8.17
CA LEU A 154 14.57 6.87 -8.58
C LEU A 154 13.71 7.71 -7.63
N PRO A 155 14.34 8.62 -6.87
CA PRO A 155 13.57 9.62 -6.17
C PRO A 155 12.82 10.47 -7.20
N PRO A 156 11.56 10.83 -6.93
CA PRO A 156 10.85 11.76 -7.78
C PRO A 156 11.64 13.07 -7.83
N ALA A 157 11.77 13.66 -9.02
CA ALA A 157 12.47 14.93 -9.16
C ALA A 157 11.92 15.98 -8.19
N PRO A 158 12.78 16.70 -7.46
CA PRO A 158 12.33 17.78 -6.60
C PRO A 158 11.52 18.81 -7.41
N PRO A 159 10.47 19.40 -6.84
CA PRO A 159 9.71 20.43 -7.52
C PRO A 159 10.58 21.68 -7.77
N THR A 160 10.28 22.43 -8.80
CA THR A 160 10.86 23.78 -8.94
C THR A 160 10.39 24.69 -7.80
N ARG A 161 11.10 25.80 -7.51
CA ARG A 161 10.68 26.79 -6.50
C ARG A 161 9.27 27.36 -6.81
N ALA A 162 8.93 27.55 -8.08
CA ALA A 162 7.59 27.98 -8.48
C ALA A 162 6.53 26.93 -8.14
N ALA A 163 6.74 25.68 -8.53
CA ALA A 163 5.82 24.58 -8.21
C ALA A 163 5.70 24.33 -6.69
N PHE A 164 6.77 24.51 -5.92
CA PHE A 164 6.73 24.47 -4.46
C PHE A 164 5.84 25.59 -3.88
N ALA A 165 5.99 26.81 -4.37
CA ALA A 165 5.23 27.98 -3.89
C ALA A 165 3.73 27.88 -4.24
N GLU A 166 3.38 27.23 -5.35
CA GLU A 166 1.98 27.03 -5.78
C GLU A 166 1.23 25.97 -4.95
N ARG A 167 1.96 25.03 -4.31
CA ARG A 167 1.35 24.01 -3.48
C ARG A 167 0.90 24.55 -2.12
N GLY A 168 -0.28 24.12 -1.69
CA GLY A 168 -0.76 24.34 -0.33
C GLY A 168 0.16 23.67 0.70
N PHE A 169 0.02 24.01 1.97
CA PHE A 169 0.86 23.50 3.03
C PHE A 169 0.65 21.99 3.23
N CYS A 170 -0.50 21.59 3.76
CA CYS A 170 -0.74 20.23 4.17
C CYS A 170 -2.19 19.81 3.96
N ALA A 171 -2.40 18.56 3.49
CA ALA A 171 -3.71 17.95 3.34
C ALA A 171 -3.97 16.88 4.43
N PHE A 172 -5.22 16.84 4.91
CA PHE A 172 -5.76 15.79 5.76
C PHE A 172 -6.97 15.16 5.07
N LEU A 173 -6.92 13.84 4.76
CA LEU A 173 -7.98 13.17 4.03
C LEU A 173 -8.32 11.83 4.66
N TYR A 174 -9.32 11.82 5.53
CA TYR A 174 -9.83 10.61 6.19
C TYR A 174 -11.36 10.55 6.17
N LYS A 175 -11.89 9.32 6.09
CA LYS A 175 -13.31 9.02 6.27
C LYS A 175 -13.58 8.52 7.68
N ASN A 176 -12.72 7.61 8.18
CA ASN A 176 -12.89 6.97 9.48
C ASN A 176 -12.51 7.95 10.62
N PRO A 177 -13.41 8.21 11.58
CA PRO A 177 -13.11 9.07 12.72
C PRO A 177 -12.25 8.39 13.81
N ASN A 178 -12.08 7.07 13.76
CA ASN A 178 -11.44 6.28 14.79
C ASN A 178 -9.91 6.25 14.66
N GLY A 179 -9.27 7.40 14.73
CA GLY A 179 -7.82 7.51 14.68
C GLY A 179 -7.33 8.48 15.74
N GLU A 180 -7.20 8.04 16.99
CA GLU A 180 -6.90 8.91 18.14
C GLU A 180 -5.64 9.77 17.90
N ARG A 181 -4.57 9.16 17.40
CA ARG A 181 -3.29 9.87 17.18
C ARG A 181 -3.41 11.00 16.15
N ARG A 182 -4.05 10.74 15.01
CA ARG A 182 -4.25 11.76 13.98
C ARG A 182 -5.24 12.83 14.39
N ASN A 183 -6.28 12.45 15.16
CA ASN A 183 -7.29 13.38 15.68
C ASN A 183 -6.69 14.38 16.67
N ARG A 184 -5.66 13.96 17.44
CA ARG A 184 -4.91 14.82 18.35
C ARG A 184 -3.90 15.69 17.60
N PHE A 185 -3.18 15.12 16.64
CA PHE A 185 -2.11 15.84 15.92
C PHE A 185 -2.65 16.88 14.92
N PHE A 186 -3.79 16.59 14.29
CA PHE A 186 -4.38 17.52 13.31
C PHE A 186 -4.60 18.93 13.88
N PRO A 187 -5.32 19.14 15.00
CA PRO A 187 -5.54 20.48 15.54
C PRO A 187 -4.24 21.14 16.05
N ALA A 188 -3.25 20.35 16.47
CA ALA A 188 -1.96 20.91 16.89
C ALA A 188 -1.22 21.54 15.69
N LEU A 189 -1.23 20.90 14.53
CA LEU A 189 -0.63 21.42 13.31
C LEU A 189 -1.48 22.53 12.68
N ASP A 190 -2.82 22.34 12.57
CA ASP A 190 -3.75 23.32 11.96
C ASP A 190 -3.77 24.65 12.73
N GLY A 191 -3.61 24.61 14.04
CA GLY A 191 -3.51 25.81 14.89
C GLY A 191 -2.25 26.66 14.66
N ARG A 192 -1.21 26.09 14.04
CA ARG A 192 0.03 26.78 13.71
C ARG A 192 0.10 27.20 12.24
N ARG A 193 -0.35 26.34 11.35
CA ARG A 193 -0.45 26.59 9.90
C ARG A 193 -1.61 25.79 9.34
N ARG A 194 -2.49 26.47 8.60
CA ARG A 194 -3.70 25.88 8.05
C ARG A 194 -3.46 24.54 7.36
N VAL A 195 -4.14 23.50 7.84
CA VAL A 195 -4.22 22.18 7.21
C VAL A 195 -5.60 22.02 6.57
N ASP A 196 -5.67 21.73 5.28
CA ASP A 196 -6.94 21.52 4.61
C ASP A 196 -7.44 20.09 4.82
N SER A 197 -8.51 19.96 5.60
CA SER A 197 -9.22 18.69 5.75
C SER A 197 -10.31 18.58 4.69
N VAL A 198 -10.04 17.74 3.69
CA VAL A 198 -10.89 17.57 2.50
C VAL A 198 -11.65 16.24 2.50
N GLY A 199 -11.49 15.43 3.56
CA GLY A 199 -12.23 14.18 3.79
C GLY A 199 -13.57 14.42 4.49
N TRP A 200 -14.23 13.33 4.90
CA TRP A 200 -15.45 13.37 5.72
C TRP A 200 -15.15 13.75 7.16
N HIS A 201 -14.02 13.28 7.68
CA HIS A 201 -13.62 13.51 9.06
C HIS A 201 -12.89 14.83 9.22
N LEU A 202 -13.27 15.64 10.21
CA LEU A 202 -12.71 16.95 10.54
C LEU A 202 -12.73 17.93 9.35
N ASN A 203 -13.69 17.80 8.43
CA ASN A 203 -13.77 18.65 7.25
C ASN A 203 -13.84 20.13 7.61
N ASN A 204 -12.92 20.92 7.04
CA ASN A 204 -12.83 22.36 7.26
C ASN A 204 -12.80 23.19 5.95
N THR A 205 -12.99 22.52 4.79
CA THR A 205 -12.97 23.16 3.47
C THR A 205 -14.36 23.36 2.87
N GLY A 206 -15.39 22.78 3.47
CA GLY A 206 -16.78 22.84 2.98
C GLY A 206 -17.06 21.94 1.77
N SER A 207 -16.06 21.25 1.25
CA SER A 207 -16.19 20.26 0.18
C SER A 207 -15.57 18.93 0.59
N VAL A 208 -16.13 17.83 0.08
CA VAL A 208 -15.66 16.48 0.39
C VAL A 208 -15.19 15.80 -0.90
N VAL A 209 -13.95 15.34 -0.88
CA VAL A 209 -13.39 14.56 -1.98
C VAL A 209 -13.99 13.17 -1.97
N ARG A 210 -14.43 12.68 -3.11
CA ARG A 210 -14.87 11.29 -3.26
C ARG A 210 -13.71 10.34 -2.95
N MET A 211 -13.98 9.34 -2.11
CA MET A 211 -12.97 8.33 -1.76
C MET A 211 -12.64 7.48 -2.98
N GLY A 212 -11.36 7.24 -3.17
CA GLY A 212 -10.76 6.47 -4.23
C GLY A 212 -9.29 6.88 -4.33
N TRP A 213 -8.42 5.94 -4.63
CA TRP A 213 -6.98 6.20 -4.62
C TRP A 213 -6.56 7.32 -5.60
N LEU A 214 -7.09 7.33 -6.84
CA LEU A 214 -6.82 8.42 -7.81
C LEU A 214 -7.27 9.80 -7.30
N SER A 215 -8.41 9.87 -6.64
CA SER A 215 -8.92 11.13 -6.08
C SER A 215 -8.02 11.63 -4.95
N LYS A 216 -7.51 10.73 -4.10
CA LYS A 216 -6.56 11.06 -3.04
C LYS A 216 -5.26 11.63 -3.62
N ILE A 217 -4.66 10.92 -4.61
CA ILE A 217 -3.41 11.36 -5.24
C ILE A 217 -3.58 12.75 -5.85
N ARG A 218 -4.64 12.99 -6.65
CA ARG A 218 -4.90 14.31 -7.26
C ARG A 218 -5.11 15.44 -6.25
N VAL A 219 -5.60 15.11 -5.06
CA VAL A 219 -5.67 16.07 -3.97
C VAL A 219 -4.29 16.35 -3.42
N PHE A 220 -3.56 15.29 -3.05
CA PHE A 220 -2.24 15.42 -2.43
C PHE A 220 -1.20 16.09 -3.34
N GLU A 221 -1.32 15.97 -4.66
CA GLU A 221 -0.49 16.69 -5.65
C GLU A 221 -0.52 18.21 -5.47
N ARG A 222 -1.57 18.75 -4.84
CA ARG A 222 -1.73 20.20 -4.60
C ARG A 222 -1.07 20.67 -3.31
N TYR A 223 -0.49 19.75 -2.52
CA TYR A 223 0.07 20.07 -1.21
C TYR A 223 1.54 19.64 -1.12
N ARG A 224 2.27 20.33 -0.26
CA ARG A 224 3.66 19.97 0.06
C ARG A 224 3.73 18.75 0.98
N PHE A 225 2.82 18.70 1.96
CA PHE A 225 2.69 17.60 2.90
C PHE A 225 1.30 16.99 2.86
N ALA A 226 1.21 15.73 3.28
CA ALA A 226 -0.09 15.12 3.57
C ALA A 226 0.03 14.13 4.73
N PHE A 227 -1.06 14.01 5.50
CA PHE A 227 -1.14 13.05 6.58
C PHE A 227 -1.17 11.62 6.03
N ALA A 228 -0.25 10.79 6.51
CA ALA A 228 -0.15 9.37 6.23
C ALA A 228 -0.19 8.55 7.54
N PHE A 229 -1.06 8.95 8.49
CA PHE A 229 -1.19 8.28 9.78
C PHE A 229 -2.04 7.02 9.63
N GLU A 230 -1.54 5.91 10.14
CA GLU A 230 -2.29 4.68 10.22
C GLU A 230 -3.43 4.78 11.26
N ASN A 231 -4.34 3.80 11.23
CA ASN A 231 -5.44 3.75 12.21
C ASN A 231 -4.94 3.33 13.60
N ALA A 232 -3.86 2.56 13.64
CA ALA A 232 -3.22 2.06 14.85
C ALA A 232 -1.72 1.91 14.62
N SER A 233 -0.93 1.81 15.68
CA SER A 233 0.50 1.50 15.61
C SER A 233 0.71 0.02 15.89
N HIS A 234 1.39 -0.66 14.98
CA HIS A 234 1.85 -2.04 15.16
C HIS A 234 3.01 -2.34 14.20
N PRO A 235 4.03 -3.14 14.62
CA PRO A 235 5.12 -3.54 13.75
C PRO A 235 4.64 -4.22 12.45
N GLY A 236 5.04 -3.68 11.30
CA GLY A 236 4.64 -4.15 9.98
C GLY A 236 3.31 -3.59 9.45
N TYR A 237 2.53 -2.87 10.27
CA TYR A 237 1.26 -2.27 9.82
C TYR A 237 1.50 -1.00 9.02
N LEU A 238 1.83 -1.20 7.76
CA LEU A 238 2.11 -0.16 6.77
C LEU A 238 1.16 -0.33 5.60
N THR A 239 0.30 0.65 5.36
CA THR A 239 -0.78 0.57 4.36
C THR A 239 -0.54 1.51 3.17
N GLU A 240 -1.56 1.65 2.32
CA GLU A 240 -1.56 2.55 1.17
C GLU A 240 -1.33 4.03 1.52
N LYS A 241 -1.54 4.44 2.76
CA LYS A 241 -1.57 5.86 3.14
C LYS A 241 -0.27 6.59 2.84
N ILE A 242 0.86 6.00 3.21
CA ILE A 242 2.17 6.60 2.91
C ILE A 242 2.46 6.55 1.41
N LEU A 243 2.01 5.48 0.75
CA LEU A 243 2.16 5.23 -0.67
C LEU A 243 1.44 6.28 -1.51
N ASP A 244 0.17 6.58 -1.18
CA ASP A 244 -0.64 7.58 -1.87
C ASP A 244 0.03 8.98 -1.82
N VAL A 245 0.67 9.31 -0.70
CA VAL A 245 1.37 10.60 -0.53
C VAL A 245 2.65 10.64 -1.36
N PHE A 246 3.45 9.58 -1.37
CA PHE A 246 4.64 9.48 -2.22
C PHE A 246 4.27 9.60 -3.70
N GLN A 247 3.21 8.92 -4.12
CA GLN A 247 2.73 8.94 -5.50
C GLN A 247 2.30 10.32 -5.95
N ALA A 248 1.69 11.10 -5.06
CA ALA A 248 1.32 12.49 -5.30
C ALA A 248 2.53 13.45 -5.34
N GLY A 249 3.71 12.96 -5.01
CA GLY A 249 4.88 13.81 -4.91
C GLY A 249 4.80 14.83 -3.77
N ALA A 250 4.14 14.51 -2.69
CA ALA A 250 4.17 15.21 -1.41
C ALA A 250 5.10 14.51 -0.41
N VAL A 251 5.44 15.17 0.68
CA VAL A 251 6.18 14.57 1.79
C VAL A 251 5.18 14.02 2.82
N PRO A 252 5.23 12.71 3.14
CA PRO A 252 4.33 12.14 4.13
C PRO A 252 4.64 12.63 5.54
N LEU A 253 3.61 13.07 6.28
CA LEU A 253 3.64 13.15 7.73
C LEU A 253 3.13 11.80 8.24
N TYR A 254 4.00 10.99 8.81
CA TYR A 254 3.71 9.58 9.10
C TYR A 254 3.63 9.28 10.60
N TRP A 255 2.73 8.37 10.92
CA TRP A 255 2.66 7.65 12.19
C TRP A 255 1.97 6.29 11.98
N GLY A 256 2.55 5.22 12.51
CA GLY A 256 1.97 3.88 12.38
C GLY A 256 2.93 2.78 12.77
N ASP A 257 3.54 2.13 11.80
CA ASP A 257 4.53 1.08 12.03
C ASP A 257 5.78 1.64 12.72
N PRO A 258 6.12 1.18 13.93
CA PRO A 258 7.34 1.63 14.62
C PRO A 258 8.62 1.19 13.92
N ASP A 259 8.53 0.17 13.07
CA ASP A 259 9.63 -0.39 12.28
C ASP A 259 9.60 0.05 10.81
N VAL A 260 8.88 1.12 10.48
CA VAL A 260 8.68 1.60 9.10
C VAL A 260 9.99 1.77 8.32
N GLU A 261 11.07 2.16 9.00
CA GLU A 261 12.40 2.34 8.39
C GLU A 261 13.05 1.03 7.89
N ARG A 262 12.47 -0.13 8.16
CA ARG A 262 12.89 -1.39 7.54
C ARG A 262 12.49 -1.49 6.07
N GLU A 263 11.49 -0.73 5.65
CA GLU A 263 10.88 -0.78 4.32
C GLU A 263 10.90 0.56 3.60
N VAL A 264 10.79 1.66 4.36
CA VAL A 264 10.74 3.02 3.84
C VAL A 264 12.00 3.77 4.28
N ALA A 265 12.66 4.42 3.34
CA ALA A 265 13.90 5.12 3.59
C ALA A 265 13.70 6.30 4.55
N ALA A 266 14.44 6.31 5.65
CA ALA A 266 14.53 7.46 6.54
C ALA A 266 14.89 8.72 5.73
N GLY A 267 14.24 9.82 6.03
CA GLY A 267 14.43 11.08 5.30
C GLY A 267 13.51 11.26 4.09
N SER A 268 12.80 10.22 3.58
CA SER A 268 11.77 10.41 2.55
C SER A 268 10.43 10.89 3.12
N PHE A 269 10.23 10.78 4.43
CA PHE A 269 9.02 11.16 5.16
C PHE A 269 9.38 11.78 6.51
N ILE A 270 8.41 12.37 7.19
CA ILE A 270 8.56 12.87 8.56
C ILE A 270 7.77 11.95 9.49
N ASP A 271 8.49 11.15 10.28
CA ASP A 271 7.90 10.29 11.32
C ASP A 271 7.67 11.12 12.60
N VAL A 272 6.41 11.44 12.86
CA VAL A 272 6.06 12.25 14.04
C VAL A 272 6.27 11.50 15.37
N SER A 273 6.49 10.19 15.35
CA SER A 273 6.82 9.41 16.56
C SER A 273 8.25 9.57 17.02
N ARG A 274 9.13 10.15 16.20
CA ARG A 274 10.55 10.38 16.51
C ARG A 274 10.80 11.62 17.37
N PHE A 275 9.79 12.44 17.57
CA PHE A 275 9.86 13.66 18.37
C PHE A 275 9.36 13.41 19.80
N ALA A 276 9.92 14.15 20.75
CA ALA A 276 9.56 14.01 22.16
C ALA A 276 8.13 14.50 22.45
N SER A 277 7.60 15.40 21.62
CA SER A 277 6.23 15.90 21.74
C SER A 277 5.62 16.25 20.37
N ASP A 278 4.29 16.45 20.35
CA ASP A 278 3.58 16.93 19.17
C ASP A 278 4.02 18.33 18.77
N GLU A 279 4.33 19.19 19.74
CA GLU A 279 4.83 20.55 19.53
C GLU A 279 6.17 20.52 18.82
N GLU A 280 7.11 19.68 19.25
CA GLU A 280 8.42 19.52 18.60
C GLU A 280 8.28 19.03 17.15
N ALA A 281 7.40 18.04 16.91
CA ALA A 281 7.09 17.55 15.58
C ALA A 281 6.51 18.66 14.68
N VAL A 282 5.59 19.46 15.22
CA VAL A 282 4.97 20.61 14.52
C VAL A 282 6.02 21.66 14.16
N GLU A 283 6.91 22.06 15.11
CA GLU A 283 8.00 23.00 14.84
C GLU A 283 8.93 22.50 13.73
N HIS A 284 9.28 21.21 13.76
CA HIS A 284 10.11 20.61 12.72
C HIS A 284 9.44 20.67 11.35
N ILE A 285 8.14 20.28 11.25
CA ILE A 285 7.37 20.32 10.01
C ILE A 285 7.32 21.75 9.44
N LEU A 286 7.10 22.75 10.31
CA LEU A 286 7.07 24.15 9.91
C LEU A 286 8.45 24.65 9.43
N ALA A 287 9.53 24.24 10.09
CA ALA A 287 10.88 24.57 9.66
C ALA A 287 11.22 23.98 8.28
N VAL A 288 10.79 22.72 8.01
CA VAL A 288 10.95 22.11 6.68
C VAL A 288 10.08 22.81 5.63
N ASP A 289 8.86 23.28 5.99
CA ASP A 289 7.99 24.01 5.09
C ASP A 289 8.51 25.40 4.71
N ASP A 290 9.20 26.05 5.63
CA ASP A 290 9.80 27.37 5.43
C ASP A 290 11.15 27.33 4.69
N ASP A 291 11.75 26.12 4.57
CA ASP A 291 13.03 25.88 3.89
C ASP A 291 12.84 24.99 2.66
N TYR A 292 12.84 25.60 1.46
CA TYR A 292 12.71 24.88 0.19
C TYR A 292 13.77 23.79 0.01
N ASP A 293 15.00 24.02 0.44
CA ASP A 293 16.09 23.07 0.22
C ASP A 293 15.96 21.89 1.21
N ALA A 294 15.51 22.14 2.45
CA ALA A 294 15.14 21.08 3.39
C ALA A 294 13.96 20.24 2.89
N TYR A 295 12.92 20.87 2.35
CA TYR A 295 11.82 20.15 1.71
C TYR A 295 12.30 19.29 0.53
N CYS A 296 13.13 19.84 -0.34
CA CYS A 296 13.70 19.11 -1.48
C CYS A 296 14.61 17.96 -1.06
N ALA A 297 15.28 18.06 0.09
CA ALA A 297 16.07 16.95 0.64
C ALA A 297 15.19 15.72 0.93
N HIS A 298 13.99 15.89 1.51
CA HIS A 298 13.02 14.78 1.66
C HIS A 298 12.57 14.22 0.31
N ARG A 299 12.33 15.08 -0.67
CA ARG A 299 11.87 14.69 -2.00
C ARG A 299 12.93 14.00 -2.84
N ALA A 300 14.21 14.18 -2.52
CA ALA A 300 15.34 13.57 -3.23
C ALA A 300 15.63 12.14 -2.76
N VAL A 301 15.06 11.71 -1.64
CA VAL A 301 15.26 10.35 -1.12
C VAL A 301 14.32 9.38 -1.82
N ALA A 302 14.87 8.29 -2.39
CA ALA A 302 14.06 7.18 -2.90
C ALA A 302 13.25 6.55 -1.75
N PRO A 303 11.91 6.50 -1.85
CA PRO A 303 11.09 6.19 -0.67
C PRO A 303 11.22 4.76 -0.16
N PHE A 304 11.53 3.79 -1.02
CA PHE A 304 11.57 2.39 -0.60
C PHE A 304 12.99 1.82 -0.65
N LEU A 305 13.31 1.05 0.37
CA LEU A 305 14.58 0.32 0.44
C LEU A 305 14.48 -0.91 -0.46
N GLY A 306 15.43 -1.11 -1.37
CA GLY A 306 15.51 -2.30 -2.20
C GLY A 306 16.01 -3.52 -1.44
N THR A 307 15.33 -3.94 -0.35
CA THR A 307 15.70 -5.06 0.50
C THR A 307 14.93 -6.33 0.13
N GLU A 308 15.34 -7.51 0.67
CA GLU A 308 14.58 -8.74 0.50
C GLU A 308 13.18 -8.68 1.14
N GLU A 309 13.00 -7.86 2.18
CA GLU A 309 11.70 -7.59 2.81
C GLU A 309 10.79 -6.75 1.89
N PHE A 310 11.40 -5.96 1.02
CA PHE A 310 10.70 -5.10 0.08
C PHE A 310 10.62 -5.76 -1.29
N HIS A 311 9.43 -6.21 -1.65
CA HIS A 311 9.14 -6.69 -3.00
C HIS A 311 7.71 -6.33 -3.38
N PHE A 312 7.53 -5.74 -4.55
CA PHE A 312 6.20 -5.52 -5.13
C PHE A 312 5.67 -6.71 -5.94
N ASP A 313 6.32 -7.87 -5.83
CA ASP A 313 5.92 -9.05 -6.57
C ASP A 313 4.82 -9.83 -5.83
N ALA A 314 3.58 -9.46 -6.12
CA ALA A 314 2.40 -10.14 -5.58
C ALA A 314 2.28 -11.61 -6.04
N TYR A 315 2.93 -11.99 -7.14
CA TYR A 315 2.87 -13.37 -7.66
C TYR A 315 3.68 -14.36 -6.83
N ARG A 316 4.64 -13.90 -6.03
CA ARG A 316 5.31 -14.75 -5.03
C ARG A 316 4.33 -15.36 -4.03
N LEU A 317 3.27 -14.61 -3.68
CA LEU A 317 2.19 -15.16 -2.85
C LEU A 317 1.44 -16.28 -3.58
N ALA A 318 1.17 -16.13 -4.87
CA ALA A 318 0.53 -17.19 -5.66
C ALA A 318 1.40 -18.46 -5.72
N ASP A 319 2.71 -18.33 -5.89
CA ASP A 319 3.65 -19.46 -5.87
C ASP A 319 3.68 -20.12 -4.48
N TRP A 320 3.67 -19.34 -3.41
CA TRP A 320 3.65 -19.83 -2.04
C TRP A 320 2.36 -20.60 -1.72
N ILE A 321 1.20 -20.10 -2.16
CA ILE A 321 -0.11 -20.77 -2.01
C ILE A 321 -0.10 -22.07 -2.83
N GLU A 322 0.30 -22.03 -4.10
CA GLU A 322 0.37 -23.21 -4.98
C GLU A 322 1.21 -24.33 -4.37
N SER A 323 2.31 -24.02 -3.72
CA SER A 323 3.20 -25.01 -3.10
C SER A 323 2.60 -25.72 -1.89
N ARG A 324 1.43 -25.28 -1.39
CA ARG A 324 0.76 -25.77 -0.18
C ARG A 324 -0.63 -26.38 -0.43
N LEU A 325 -1.12 -26.33 -1.66
CA LEU A 325 -2.36 -26.98 -2.10
C LEU A 325 -2.13 -28.42 -2.52
#